data_5b2ef3a8c4a1b929f18af74323ca14f1
#
_entry.id   5b2ef3a8c4a1b929f18af74323ca14f1
#
_cell.length_a   1.000
_cell.length_b   1.000
_cell.length_c   1.000
_cell.angle_alpha   90.00
_cell.angle_beta   90.00
_cell.angle_gamma   90.00
#
_symmetry.space_group_name_H-M   'P 1'
#
loop_
_entity.id
_entity.type
_entity.pdbx_description
1 polymer ?
#
loop_
_entity_poly.entity_id
_entity_poly.type
_entity_poly.pdbx_seq_one_letter_code
_entity_poly.pdbx_strand_id
1 'polypeptide(L)'
;MSSLIDLIFFSEKRKNLLVQLADGPMDIDEIKETLNIKACALMPQIKKLKDMDIIVQKGNIYELSDIGEVIVEKMLPLTSLLDVFDGNKDYWSKHDRAPIPKHLIKKMDMLGKCILEEPDLDHLFEFPKHLCDRLHSSKTVKSFYSYFCPDCPPIQAGCAKNGAEVHLILDEKVYNRLKNDFEGEYNVLLENKVSLYIYSGKIRPSSFMVADTFMMLKLFGKDGEFDHRKIMSFTPSALEWGNELAQYYIDRSMKIN
;
A
#
# COMPACT_ATOMS: atom_id res chain seq x y z
N MET A 1 -24.18 0.04 -31.00
CA MET A 1 -24.13 -0.56 -29.66
C MET A 1 -22.87 -0.06 -28.98
N SER A 2 -22.96 0.47 -27.76
CA SER A 2 -21.73 0.76 -26.97
C SER A 2 -21.06 -0.55 -26.61
N SER A 3 -19.73 -0.62 -26.63
CA SER A 3 -19.01 -1.80 -26.23
C SER A 3 -19.19 -2.06 -24.71
N LEU A 4 -18.95 -3.31 -24.24
CA LEU A 4 -18.94 -3.61 -22.80
C LEU A 4 -17.88 -2.78 -22.06
N ILE A 5 -16.75 -2.48 -22.71
CA ILE A 5 -15.72 -1.60 -22.17
C ILE A 5 -16.29 -0.20 -21.94
N ASP A 6 -16.98 0.37 -22.91
CA ASP A 6 -17.63 1.69 -22.77
C ASP A 6 -18.67 1.68 -21.67
N LEU A 7 -19.45 0.60 -21.61
CA LEU A 7 -20.49 0.44 -20.58
C LEU A 7 -19.90 0.46 -19.18
N ILE A 8 -18.82 -0.24 -18.94
CA ILE A 8 -18.23 -0.44 -17.62
C ILE A 8 -17.34 0.74 -17.21
N PHE A 9 -16.38 1.14 -18.07
CA PHE A 9 -15.32 2.06 -17.69
C PHE A 9 -15.61 3.54 -17.93
N PHE A 10 -16.49 3.90 -18.90
CA PHE A 10 -16.78 5.32 -19.18
C PHE A 10 -17.91 5.93 -18.33
N SER A 11 -18.24 5.33 -17.19
CA SER A 11 -19.19 5.90 -16.25
C SER A 11 -18.84 5.55 -14.80
N GLU A 12 -18.36 6.53 -14.07
CA GLU A 12 -18.08 6.38 -12.62
C GLU A 12 -19.28 5.81 -11.86
N LYS A 13 -20.50 6.22 -12.22
CA LYS A 13 -21.72 5.72 -11.55
C LYS A 13 -21.90 4.21 -11.76
N ARG A 14 -21.66 3.70 -12.99
CA ARG A 14 -21.78 2.25 -13.26
C ARG A 14 -20.63 1.49 -12.63
N LYS A 15 -19.40 2.00 -12.75
CA LYS A 15 -18.23 1.41 -12.09
C LYS A 15 -18.47 1.27 -10.58
N ASN A 16 -18.87 2.35 -9.91
CA ASN A 16 -19.10 2.34 -8.46
C ASN A 16 -20.27 1.42 -8.08
N LEU A 17 -21.35 1.36 -8.86
CA LEU A 17 -22.44 0.41 -8.65
C LEU A 17 -21.96 -1.04 -8.71
N LEU A 18 -21.16 -1.38 -9.72
CA LEU A 18 -20.61 -2.74 -9.87
C LEU A 18 -19.65 -3.09 -8.72
N VAL A 19 -18.83 -2.14 -8.26
CA VAL A 19 -17.97 -2.32 -7.09
C VAL A 19 -18.80 -2.61 -5.84
N GLN A 20 -19.89 -1.90 -5.61
CA GLN A 20 -20.76 -2.14 -4.45
C GLN A 20 -21.47 -3.50 -4.52
N LEU A 21 -21.98 -3.87 -5.70
CA LEU A 21 -22.64 -5.17 -5.88
C LEU A 21 -21.66 -6.37 -5.82
N ALA A 22 -20.35 -6.13 -5.90
CA ALA A 22 -19.34 -7.15 -5.63
C ALA A 22 -19.32 -7.62 -4.17
N ASP A 23 -19.72 -6.74 -3.24
CA ASP A 23 -19.80 -7.06 -1.81
C ASP A 23 -21.09 -7.83 -1.46
N GLY A 24 -22.06 -7.86 -2.38
CA GLY A 24 -23.31 -8.62 -2.25
C GLY A 24 -24.53 -7.92 -2.84
N PRO A 25 -25.67 -8.61 -2.82
CA PRO A 25 -26.95 -8.08 -3.27
C PRO A 25 -27.40 -6.86 -2.42
N MET A 26 -27.95 -5.84 -3.06
CA MET A 26 -28.43 -4.61 -2.41
C MET A 26 -29.80 -4.19 -2.95
N ASP A 27 -30.59 -3.54 -2.10
CA ASP A 27 -31.78 -2.87 -2.56
C ASP A 27 -31.50 -1.46 -3.12
N ILE A 28 -32.53 -0.85 -3.74
CA ILE A 28 -32.36 0.45 -4.40
C ILE A 28 -32.04 1.59 -3.40
N ASP A 29 -32.52 1.50 -2.18
CA ASP A 29 -32.33 2.54 -1.16
C ASP A 29 -30.92 2.44 -0.58
N GLU A 30 -30.44 1.23 -0.30
CA GLU A 30 -29.05 0.96 0.07
C GLU A 30 -28.06 1.46 -0.99
N ILE A 31 -28.31 1.15 -2.28
CA ILE A 31 -27.46 1.63 -3.38
C ILE A 31 -27.42 3.16 -3.45
N LYS A 32 -28.59 3.82 -3.30
CA LYS A 32 -28.67 5.29 -3.32
C LYS A 32 -27.93 5.92 -2.16
N GLU A 33 -28.05 5.36 -0.97
CA GLU A 33 -27.37 5.84 0.24
C GLU A 33 -25.87 5.68 0.10
N THR A 34 -25.40 4.47 -0.22
CA THR A 34 -23.97 4.15 -0.33
C THR A 34 -23.26 4.96 -1.41
N LEU A 35 -23.91 5.13 -2.57
CA LEU A 35 -23.32 5.90 -3.69
C LEU A 35 -23.61 7.41 -3.59
N ASN A 36 -24.44 7.85 -2.65
CA ASN A 36 -24.93 9.21 -2.54
C ASN A 36 -25.48 9.76 -3.87
N ILE A 37 -26.32 8.97 -4.55
CA ILE A 37 -26.88 9.27 -5.88
C ILE A 37 -28.39 9.27 -5.83
N LYS A 38 -29.01 10.27 -6.48
CA LYS A 38 -30.47 10.33 -6.64
C LYS A 38 -30.96 9.23 -7.59
N ALA A 39 -32.16 8.67 -7.33
CA ALA A 39 -32.77 7.62 -8.13
C ALA A 39 -32.86 7.96 -9.63
N CYS A 40 -33.21 9.21 -9.97
CA CYS A 40 -33.31 9.65 -11.38
C CYS A 40 -31.98 9.54 -12.15
N ALA A 41 -30.84 9.63 -11.47
CA ALA A 41 -29.51 9.48 -12.07
C ALA A 41 -29.01 8.01 -12.06
N LEU A 42 -29.49 7.21 -11.10
CA LEU A 42 -29.10 5.82 -10.92
C LEU A 42 -29.88 4.87 -11.83
N MET A 43 -31.22 4.99 -11.90
CA MET A 43 -32.08 4.08 -12.64
C MET A 43 -31.71 3.89 -14.14
N PRO A 44 -31.32 4.94 -14.90
CA PRO A 44 -30.84 4.74 -16.26
C PRO A 44 -29.53 3.94 -16.34
N GLN A 45 -28.69 3.98 -15.29
CA GLN A 45 -27.45 3.19 -15.26
C GLN A 45 -27.72 1.72 -14.95
N ILE A 46 -28.61 1.45 -13.99
CA ILE A 46 -29.12 0.12 -13.67
C ILE A 46 -29.74 -0.51 -14.92
N LYS A 47 -30.61 0.22 -15.63
CA LYS A 47 -31.22 -0.28 -16.84
C LYS A 47 -30.19 -0.73 -17.88
N LYS A 48 -29.17 0.09 -18.15
CA LYS A 48 -28.11 -0.23 -19.11
C LYS A 48 -27.33 -1.51 -18.73
N LEU A 49 -27.06 -1.72 -17.45
CA LEU A 49 -26.37 -2.91 -16.96
C LEU A 49 -27.26 -4.15 -17.03
N LYS A 50 -28.57 -4.01 -16.76
CA LYS A 50 -29.57 -5.09 -16.93
C LYS A 50 -29.75 -5.47 -18.40
N ASP A 51 -29.84 -4.48 -19.29
CA ASP A 51 -30.01 -4.72 -20.75
C ASP A 51 -28.82 -5.49 -21.34
N MET A 52 -27.67 -5.49 -20.67
CA MET A 52 -26.44 -6.23 -21.05
C MET A 52 -26.15 -7.44 -20.16
N ASP A 53 -27.13 -7.85 -19.35
CA ASP A 53 -27.05 -9.01 -18.45
C ASP A 53 -25.84 -8.99 -17.49
N ILE A 54 -25.41 -7.79 -17.07
CA ILE A 54 -24.33 -7.64 -16.08
C ILE A 54 -24.89 -7.68 -14.65
N ILE A 55 -26.10 -7.14 -14.46
CA ILE A 55 -26.83 -7.22 -13.20
C ILE A 55 -28.22 -7.79 -13.42
N VAL A 56 -28.75 -8.45 -12.42
CA VAL A 56 -30.13 -8.97 -12.38
C VAL A 56 -30.90 -8.32 -11.24
N GLN A 57 -32.21 -8.35 -11.34
CA GLN A 57 -33.11 -7.85 -10.32
C GLN A 57 -34.07 -8.95 -9.89
N LYS A 58 -34.10 -9.21 -8.57
CA LYS A 58 -35.05 -10.15 -7.94
C LYS A 58 -35.92 -9.39 -6.95
N GLY A 59 -37.13 -9.06 -7.34
CA GLY A 59 -37.99 -8.16 -6.55
C GLY A 59 -37.40 -6.77 -6.43
N ASN A 60 -37.07 -6.35 -5.21
CA ASN A 60 -36.40 -5.06 -4.94
C ASN A 60 -34.86 -5.13 -4.87
N ILE A 61 -34.29 -6.34 -4.97
CA ILE A 61 -32.87 -6.57 -4.80
C ILE A 61 -32.19 -6.61 -6.16
N TYR A 62 -31.02 -5.97 -6.25
CA TYR A 62 -30.11 -5.99 -7.38
C TYR A 62 -28.86 -6.77 -7.01
N GLU A 63 -28.38 -7.60 -7.90
CA GLU A 63 -27.17 -8.41 -7.74
C GLU A 63 -26.44 -8.54 -9.07
N LEU A 64 -25.17 -8.93 -9.05
CA LEU A 64 -24.44 -9.29 -10.25
C LEU A 64 -25.06 -10.55 -10.85
N SER A 65 -25.08 -10.64 -12.18
CA SER A 65 -25.32 -11.93 -12.89
C SER A 65 -24.05 -12.77 -12.83
N ASP A 66 -24.12 -14.04 -13.24
CA ASP A 66 -22.94 -14.91 -13.37
C ASP A 66 -21.85 -14.27 -14.27
N ILE A 67 -22.28 -13.62 -15.36
CA ILE A 67 -21.37 -12.87 -16.26
C ILE A 67 -20.84 -11.63 -15.56
N GLY A 68 -21.71 -10.93 -14.83
CA GLY A 68 -21.35 -9.74 -14.04
C GLY A 68 -20.28 -10.05 -13.00
N GLU A 69 -20.42 -11.15 -12.27
CA GLU A 69 -19.44 -11.59 -11.28
C GLU A 69 -18.06 -11.82 -11.92
N VAL A 70 -17.98 -12.56 -13.02
CA VAL A 70 -16.74 -12.81 -13.74
C VAL A 70 -16.08 -11.51 -14.23
N ILE A 71 -16.88 -10.59 -14.77
CA ILE A 71 -16.38 -9.29 -15.26
C ILE A 71 -15.86 -8.45 -14.09
N VAL A 72 -16.62 -8.34 -13.00
CA VAL A 72 -16.27 -7.52 -11.85
C VAL A 72 -15.04 -8.07 -11.12
N GLU A 73 -14.92 -9.40 -10.99
CA GLU A 73 -13.71 -10.05 -10.46
C GLU A 73 -12.42 -9.60 -11.18
N LYS A 74 -12.49 -9.43 -12.50
CA LYS A 74 -11.32 -8.95 -13.28
C LYS A 74 -11.20 -7.42 -13.31
N MET A 75 -12.33 -6.72 -13.21
CA MET A 75 -12.38 -5.26 -13.21
C MET A 75 -11.77 -4.67 -11.92
N LEU A 76 -12.06 -5.25 -10.76
CA LEU A 76 -11.63 -4.72 -9.46
C LEU A 76 -10.09 -4.58 -9.37
N PRO A 77 -9.28 -5.62 -9.63
CA PRO A 77 -7.83 -5.49 -9.60
C PRO A 77 -7.32 -4.46 -10.61
N LEU A 78 -7.90 -4.41 -11.81
CA LEU A 78 -7.51 -3.45 -12.84
C LEU A 78 -7.81 -2.00 -12.41
N THR A 79 -9.00 -1.74 -11.87
CA THR A 79 -9.34 -0.39 -11.38
C THR A 79 -8.46 0.03 -10.21
N SER A 80 -8.22 -0.87 -9.26
CA SER A 80 -7.32 -0.63 -8.14
C SER A 80 -5.89 -0.31 -8.62
N LEU A 81 -5.39 -1.07 -9.60
CA LEU A 81 -4.09 -0.80 -10.22
C LEU A 81 -4.02 0.58 -10.88
N LEU A 82 -5.06 0.97 -11.61
CA LEU A 82 -5.13 2.30 -12.23
C LEU A 82 -5.13 3.41 -11.16
N ASP A 83 -5.86 3.23 -10.06
CA ASP A 83 -5.90 4.19 -8.96
C ASP A 83 -4.51 4.37 -8.30
N VAL A 84 -3.71 3.29 -8.16
CA VAL A 84 -2.32 3.37 -7.69
C VAL A 84 -1.46 4.30 -8.55
N PHE A 85 -1.63 4.23 -9.88
CA PHE A 85 -0.82 5.00 -10.81
C PHE A 85 -1.40 6.39 -11.09
N ASP A 86 -2.71 6.53 -11.27
CA ASP A 86 -3.33 7.80 -11.66
C ASP A 86 -3.17 8.88 -10.59
N GLY A 87 -3.29 8.53 -9.33
CA GLY A 87 -3.09 9.47 -8.23
C GLY A 87 -1.64 9.93 -8.04
N ASN A 88 -0.66 9.15 -8.55
CA ASN A 88 0.76 9.34 -8.24
C ASN A 88 1.67 9.18 -9.48
N LYS A 89 1.18 9.56 -10.67
CA LYS A 89 1.88 9.41 -11.97
C LYS A 89 3.31 9.94 -11.97
N ASP A 90 3.49 11.15 -11.43
CA ASP A 90 4.80 11.79 -11.37
C ASP A 90 5.79 10.97 -10.54
N TYR A 91 5.37 10.50 -9.37
CA TYR A 91 6.20 9.64 -8.54
C TYR A 91 6.60 8.35 -9.26
N TRP A 92 5.62 7.56 -9.73
CA TRP A 92 5.89 6.27 -10.37
C TRP A 92 6.69 6.37 -11.66
N SER A 93 6.53 7.47 -12.42
CA SER A 93 7.28 7.69 -13.67
C SER A 93 8.74 8.05 -13.46
N LYS A 94 9.06 8.74 -12.36
CA LYS A 94 10.41 9.24 -12.05
C LYS A 94 11.24 8.28 -11.19
N HIS A 95 10.60 7.33 -10.47
CA HIS A 95 11.31 6.46 -9.54
C HIS A 95 11.65 5.10 -10.13
N ASP A 96 12.77 4.54 -9.65
CA ASP A 96 13.22 3.20 -10.01
C ASP A 96 12.39 2.15 -9.26
N ARG A 97 11.77 1.24 -10.02
CA ARG A 97 10.94 0.15 -9.48
C ARG A 97 11.68 -1.18 -9.43
N ALA A 98 12.95 -1.22 -9.87
CA ALA A 98 13.75 -2.45 -9.81
C ALA A 98 13.85 -3.06 -8.40
N PRO A 99 13.82 -2.27 -7.30
CA PRO A 99 13.77 -2.80 -5.94
C PRO A 99 12.50 -3.60 -5.60
N ILE A 100 11.41 -3.40 -6.33
CA ILE A 100 10.18 -4.16 -6.12
C ILE A 100 10.28 -5.49 -6.87
N PRO A 101 10.17 -6.64 -6.19
CA PRO A 101 10.20 -7.95 -6.83
C PRO A 101 9.14 -8.08 -7.95
N LYS A 102 9.47 -8.79 -9.03
CA LYS A 102 8.57 -8.92 -10.19
C LYS A 102 7.18 -9.46 -9.85
N HIS A 103 7.08 -10.36 -8.87
CA HIS A 103 5.79 -10.88 -8.44
C HIS A 103 4.96 -9.83 -7.72
N LEU A 104 5.59 -8.91 -6.96
CA LEU A 104 4.92 -7.80 -6.30
C LEU A 104 4.57 -6.66 -7.26
N ILE A 105 5.35 -6.44 -8.31
CA ILE A 105 4.96 -5.54 -9.42
C ILE A 105 3.64 -6.00 -10.05
N LYS A 106 3.43 -7.30 -10.18
CA LYS A 106 2.19 -7.86 -10.74
C LYS A 106 0.97 -7.77 -9.78
N LYS A 107 1.23 -7.53 -8.51
CA LYS A 107 0.25 -7.39 -7.44
C LYS A 107 0.13 -5.93 -6.94
N MET A 108 0.53 -4.93 -7.73
CA MET A 108 0.49 -3.53 -7.29
C MET A 108 -0.94 -3.02 -7.04
N ASP A 109 -1.95 -3.66 -7.61
CA ASP A 109 -3.36 -3.47 -7.29
C ASP A 109 -3.65 -3.61 -5.78
N MET A 110 -2.92 -4.48 -5.08
CA MET A 110 -3.04 -4.67 -3.62
C MET A 110 -2.70 -3.40 -2.82
N LEU A 111 -1.89 -2.48 -3.37
CA LEU A 111 -1.58 -1.22 -2.71
C LEU A 111 -2.81 -0.33 -2.54
N GLY A 112 -3.84 -0.52 -3.38
CA GLY A 112 -5.07 0.24 -3.33
C GLY A 112 -4.85 1.74 -3.48
N LYS A 113 -5.71 2.54 -2.86
CA LYS A 113 -5.58 3.99 -2.88
C LYS A 113 -4.37 4.44 -2.06
N CYS A 114 -3.27 4.78 -2.76
CA CYS A 114 -2.05 5.29 -2.14
C CYS A 114 -2.13 6.79 -1.89
N ILE A 115 -1.50 7.22 -0.81
CA ILE A 115 -1.23 8.63 -0.49
C ILE A 115 0.24 8.89 -0.78
N LEU A 116 0.53 9.90 -1.62
CA LEU A 116 1.86 10.44 -1.76
C LEU A 116 2.05 11.50 -0.68
N GLU A 117 2.91 11.22 0.29
CA GLU A 117 3.26 12.18 1.32
C GLU A 117 4.58 12.85 0.95
N GLU A 118 4.54 14.18 0.92
CA GLU A 118 5.70 15.05 0.70
C GLU A 118 5.95 15.80 2.03
N PRO A 119 7.07 15.54 2.71
CA PRO A 119 7.38 16.23 3.96
C PRO A 119 7.77 17.67 3.70
N ASP A 120 7.44 18.56 4.63
CA ASP A 120 7.92 19.93 4.64
C ASP A 120 9.44 19.99 4.75
N LEU A 121 10.07 21.06 4.28
CA LEU A 121 11.52 21.22 4.28
C LEU A 121 12.14 21.11 5.69
N ASP A 122 11.42 21.57 6.70
CA ASP A 122 11.86 21.51 8.09
C ASP A 122 11.76 20.12 8.72
N HIS A 123 11.02 19.19 8.09
CA HIS A 123 10.71 17.84 8.62
C HIS A 123 11.13 16.70 7.68
N LEU A 124 12.07 16.96 6.75
CA LEU A 124 12.47 16.00 5.71
C LEU A 124 12.94 14.64 6.24
N PHE A 125 13.58 14.61 7.39
CA PHE A 125 14.19 13.43 7.99
C PHE A 125 13.43 12.91 9.21
N GLU A 126 12.38 13.61 9.64
CA GLU A 126 11.58 13.19 10.78
C GLU A 126 10.61 12.06 10.41
N PHE A 127 10.32 11.22 11.39
CA PHE A 127 9.23 10.26 11.27
C PHE A 127 7.88 11.00 11.36
N PRO A 128 6.89 10.68 10.51
CA PRO A 128 5.60 11.38 10.51
C PRO A 128 4.89 11.28 11.85
N LYS A 129 4.65 12.42 12.50
CA LYS A 129 4.05 12.49 13.85
C LYS A 129 2.68 11.78 13.92
N HIS A 130 1.87 11.89 12.87
CA HIS A 130 0.54 11.26 12.79
C HIS A 130 0.59 9.71 12.74
N LEU A 131 1.76 9.13 12.48
CA LEU A 131 1.99 7.68 12.50
C LEU A 131 2.58 7.17 13.81
N CYS A 132 3.06 8.06 14.70
CA CYS A 132 3.73 7.65 15.93
C CYS A 132 2.86 6.75 16.80
N ASP A 133 1.61 7.14 17.05
CA ASP A 133 0.68 6.35 17.89
C ASP A 133 0.35 5.00 17.25
N ARG A 134 0.17 4.98 15.93
CA ARG A 134 -0.06 3.74 15.16
C ARG A 134 1.13 2.81 15.24
N LEU A 135 2.32 3.35 15.14
CA LEU A 135 3.56 2.58 15.20
C LEU A 135 3.79 2.03 16.62
N HIS A 136 3.60 2.87 17.65
CA HIS A 136 3.76 2.45 19.05
C HIS A 136 2.75 1.39 19.51
N SER A 137 1.58 1.34 18.90
CA SER A 137 0.55 0.33 19.20
C SER A 137 0.65 -0.93 18.33
N SER A 138 1.57 -0.97 17.38
CA SER A 138 1.75 -2.10 16.48
C SER A 138 2.37 -3.30 17.21
N LYS A 139 1.92 -4.52 16.86
CA LYS A 139 2.50 -5.77 17.35
C LYS A 139 3.68 -6.24 16.51
N THR A 140 3.72 -5.83 15.24
CA THR A 140 4.79 -6.19 14.32
C THR A 140 5.23 -4.95 13.56
N VAL A 141 6.54 -4.75 13.45
CA VAL A 141 7.15 -3.69 12.67
C VAL A 141 8.31 -4.26 11.85
N LYS A 142 8.24 -4.12 10.54
CA LYS A 142 9.30 -4.53 9.62
C LYS A 142 9.76 -3.31 8.82
N SER A 143 11.05 -3.04 8.80
CA SER A 143 11.58 -1.85 8.12
C SER A 143 12.90 -2.12 7.44
N PHE A 144 13.16 -1.34 6.39
CA PHE A 144 14.39 -1.35 5.61
C PHE A 144 14.89 0.09 5.42
N TYR A 145 16.20 0.29 5.58
CA TYR A 145 16.84 1.58 5.32
C TYR A 145 18.15 1.41 4.57
N SER A 146 18.30 2.13 3.46
CA SER A 146 19.55 2.24 2.71
C SER A 146 20.27 3.56 2.96
N TYR A 147 19.76 4.41 3.84
CA TYR A 147 20.39 5.63 4.32
C TYR A 147 20.34 5.69 5.84
N PHE A 148 21.28 6.40 6.44
CA PHE A 148 21.30 6.58 7.88
C PHE A 148 20.23 7.59 8.32
N CYS A 149 19.37 7.16 9.23
CA CYS A 149 18.32 7.97 9.84
C CYS A 149 18.55 7.96 11.36
N PRO A 150 18.96 9.07 12.00
CA PRO A 150 19.26 9.09 13.42
C PRO A 150 18.09 8.72 14.32
N ASP A 151 16.87 9.06 13.91
CA ASP A 151 15.65 8.78 14.69
C ASP A 151 15.18 7.32 14.59
N CYS A 152 15.70 6.57 13.61
CA CYS A 152 15.27 5.20 13.41
C CYS A 152 15.56 4.26 14.57
N PRO A 153 16.79 4.19 15.13
CA PRO A 153 17.11 3.27 16.21
C PRO A 153 16.24 3.49 17.46
N PRO A 154 16.07 4.71 17.99
CA PRO A 154 15.21 4.91 19.17
C PRO A 154 13.73 4.60 18.89
N ILE A 155 13.21 4.87 17.69
CA ILE A 155 11.83 4.52 17.32
C ILE A 155 11.65 2.99 17.30
N GLN A 156 12.56 2.25 16.66
CA GLN A 156 12.49 0.79 16.56
C GLN A 156 12.62 0.13 17.95
N ALA A 157 13.56 0.60 18.76
CA ALA A 157 13.73 0.11 20.13
C ALA A 157 12.50 0.45 21.00
N GLY A 158 11.89 1.62 20.82
CA GLY A 158 10.64 2.01 21.49
C GLY A 158 9.49 1.07 21.17
N CYS A 159 9.32 0.68 19.90
CA CYS A 159 8.31 -0.31 19.50
C CYS A 159 8.58 -1.67 20.17
N ALA A 160 9.81 -2.15 20.13
CA ALA A 160 10.19 -3.41 20.76
C ALA A 160 9.98 -3.40 22.28
N LYS A 161 10.32 -2.28 22.95
CA LYS A 161 10.07 -2.08 24.38
C LYS A 161 8.57 -2.15 24.73
N ASN A 162 7.71 -1.69 23.82
CA ASN A 162 6.26 -1.77 23.94
C ASN A 162 5.70 -3.17 23.60
N GLY A 163 6.57 -4.15 23.30
CA GLY A 163 6.19 -5.54 23.04
C GLY A 163 5.98 -5.89 21.57
N ALA A 164 6.33 -5.00 20.65
CA ALA A 164 6.30 -5.32 19.22
C ALA A 164 7.42 -6.28 18.82
N GLU A 165 7.15 -7.19 17.88
CA GLU A 165 8.17 -7.92 17.15
C GLU A 165 8.75 -6.99 16.05
N VAL A 166 10.03 -6.64 16.20
CA VAL A 166 10.66 -5.65 15.31
C VAL A 166 11.76 -6.29 14.48
N HIS A 167 11.66 -6.13 13.16
CA HIS A 167 12.66 -6.54 12.18
C HIS A 167 13.24 -5.32 11.47
N LEU A 168 14.50 -5.04 11.69
CA LEU A 168 15.20 -3.91 11.09
C LEU A 168 16.26 -4.41 10.11
N ILE A 169 16.05 -4.15 8.83
CA ILE A 169 16.94 -4.49 7.73
C ILE A 169 17.72 -3.23 7.36
N LEU A 170 19.02 -3.31 7.38
CA LEU A 170 19.90 -2.20 7.04
C LEU A 170 20.78 -2.55 5.83
N ASP A 171 20.98 -1.59 4.94
CA ASP A 171 22.08 -1.67 3.97
C ASP A 171 23.41 -1.81 4.73
N GLU A 172 24.33 -2.59 4.20
CA GLU A 172 25.60 -2.89 4.86
C GLU A 172 26.38 -1.63 5.29
N LYS A 173 26.37 -0.57 4.47
CA LYS A 173 27.03 0.70 4.82
C LYS A 173 26.33 1.41 5.98
N VAL A 174 25.00 1.35 6.02
CA VAL A 174 24.18 1.91 7.11
C VAL A 174 24.44 1.16 8.41
N TYR A 175 24.45 -0.18 8.35
CA TYR A 175 24.78 -1.02 9.49
C TYR A 175 26.18 -0.72 10.05
N ASN A 176 27.19 -0.66 9.19
CA ASN A 176 28.57 -0.37 9.62
C ASN A 176 28.68 1.02 10.26
N ARG A 177 28.01 2.02 9.70
CA ARG A 177 27.94 3.36 10.28
C ARG A 177 27.26 3.36 11.64
N LEU A 178 26.08 2.69 11.75
CA LEU A 178 25.36 2.57 13.02
C LEU A 178 26.24 1.93 14.09
N LYS A 179 26.91 0.82 13.77
CA LYS A 179 27.75 0.06 14.71
C LYS A 179 28.99 0.82 15.15
N ASN A 180 29.64 1.57 14.22
CA ASN A 180 30.94 2.18 14.46
C ASN A 180 30.83 3.61 15.01
N ASP A 181 29.86 4.39 14.52
CA ASP A 181 29.74 5.81 14.80
C ASP A 181 28.60 6.13 15.81
N PHE A 182 27.68 5.16 16.04
CA PHE A 182 26.49 5.30 16.85
C PHE A 182 26.28 4.06 17.75
N GLU A 183 27.34 3.69 18.49
CA GLU A 183 27.37 2.49 19.35
C GLU A 183 26.24 2.49 20.39
N GLY A 184 25.91 3.66 20.94
CA GLY A 184 24.80 3.81 21.90
C GLY A 184 23.46 3.36 21.32
N GLU A 185 23.11 3.87 20.15
CA GLU A 185 21.88 3.54 19.42
C GLU A 185 21.88 2.07 18.97
N TYR A 186 23.03 1.54 18.56
CA TYR A 186 23.19 0.13 18.23
C TYR A 186 22.91 -0.77 19.44
N ASN A 187 23.47 -0.45 20.59
CA ASN A 187 23.26 -1.21 21.82
C ASN A 187 21.81 -1.15 22.28
N VAL A 188 21.15 0.00 22.17
CA VAL A 188 19.71 0.16 22.49
C VAL A 188 18.85 -0.78 21.65
N LEU A 189 19.16 -0.99 20.35
CA LEU A 189 18.46 -1.95 19.52
C LEU A 189 18.63 -3.40 20.02
N LEU A 190 19.86 -3.78 20.39
CA LEU A 190 20.17 -5.12 20.90
C LEU A 190 19.50 -5.39 22.25
N GLU A 191 19.58 -4.46 23.19
CA GLU A 191 18.97 -4.55 24.53
C GLU A 191 17.47 -4.73 24.45
N ASN A 192 16.80 -4.10 23.47
CA ASN A 192 15.36 -4.23 23.24
C ASN A 192 15.01 -5.38 22.28
N LYS A 193 15.95 -6.27 21.94
CA LYS A 193 15.74 -7.48 21.14
C LYS A 193 15.19 -7.22 19.73
N VAL A 194 15.55 -6.08 19.13
CA VAL A 194 15.25 -5.80 17.73
C VAL A 194 16.04 -6.80 16.88
N SER A 195 15.34 -7.53 16.01
CA SER A 195 15.98 -8.45 15.05
C SER A 195 16.67 -7.63 13.93
N LEU A 196 17.99 -7.70 13.90
CA LEU A 196 18.81 -6.95 12.93
C LEU A 196 19.23 -7.83 11.76
N TYR A 197 19.13 -7.25 10.56
CA TYR A 197 19.52 -7.91 9.31
C TYR A 197 20.39 -6.99 8.47
N ILE A 198 21.40 -7.54 7.78
CA ILE A 198 22.26 -6.81 6.83
C ILE A 198 21.91 -7.24 5.42
N TYR A 199 21.57 -6.28 4.58
CA TYR A 199 21.35 -6.46 3.15
C TYR A 199 22.52 -5.89 2.35
N SER A 200 23.21 -6.76 1.57
CA SER A 200 24.37 -6.39 0.76
C SER A 200 24.06 -6.30 -0.75
N GLY A 201 22.79 -6.39 -1.13
CA GLY A 201 22.38 -6.33 -2.54
C GLY A 201 22.47 -4.91 -3.11
N LYS A 202 22.80 -4.84 -4.43
CA LYS A 202 22.93 -3.55 -5.13
C LYS A 202 21.58 -2.90 -5.44
N ILE A 203 20.56 -3.71 -5.74
CA ILE A 203 19.20 -3.24 -6.06
C ILE A 203 18.42 -3.18 -4.76
N ARG A 204 18.07 -1.98 -4.31
CA ARG A 204 17.41 -1.75 -3.03
C ARG A 204 16.52 -0.49 -3.04
N PRO A 205 15.43 -0.45 -2.27
CA PRO A 205 14.65 0.76 -2.07
C PRO A 205 15.46 1.77 -1.24
N SER A 206 15.03 3.01 -1.24
CA SER A 206 15.52 4.01 -0.29
C SER A 206 15.15 3.60 1.14
N SER A 207 13.87 3.34 1.37
CA SER A 207 13.37 2.72 2.61
C SER A 207 11.97 2.16 2.42
N PHE A 208 11.57 1.26 3.31
CA PHE A 208 10.16 0.93 3.54
C PHE A 208 9.92 0.64 5.03
N MET A 209 8.68 0.74 5.44
CA MET A 209 8.20 0.27 6.74
C MET A 209 6.81 -0.32 6.58
N VAL A 210 6.58 -1.44 7.27
CA VAL A 210 5.27 -2.09 7.38
C VAL A 210 4.97 -2.31 8.84
N ALA A 211 3.85 -1.83 9.28
CA ALA A 211 3.30 -2.00 10.63
C ALA A 211 1.88 -2.59 10.53
N ASP A 212 1.21 -2.83 11.65
CA ASP A 212 -0.11 -3.48 11.64
C ASP A 212 -1.21 -2.65 10.94
N THR A 213 -1.02 -1.33 10.81
CA THR A 213 -2.07 -0.41 10.35
C THR A 213 -1.66 0.48 9.19
N PHE A 214 -0.42 0.42 8.75
CA PHE A 214 0.07 1.18 7.59
C PHE A 214 1.31 0.54 6.99
N MET A 215 1.53 0.84 5.72
CA MET A 215 2.82 0.66 5.08
C MET A 215 3.29 1.96 4.44
N MET A 216 4.60 2.15 4.34
CA MET A 216 5.21 3.22 3.55
C MET A 216 6.38 2.69 2.73
N LEU A 217 6.57 3.27 1.55
CA LEU A 217 7.62 2.92 0.61
C LEU A 217 8.26 4.18 0.04
N LYS A 218 9.59 4.26 0.09
CA LYS A 218 10.40 5.26 -0.60
C LYS A 218 11.29 4.55 -1.62
N LEU A 219 11.33 5.08 -2.82
CA LEU A 219 12.22 4.62 -3.88
C LEU A 219 13.21 5.73 -4.23
N PHE A 220 14.35 5.36 -4.80
CA PHE A 220 15.25 6.33 -5.43
C PHE A 220 14.70 6.76 -6.78
N GLY A 221 15.05 7.95 -7.22
CA GLY A 221 14.86 8.38 -8.60
C GLY A 221 15.59 7.44 -9.57
N LYS A 222 15.16 7.41 -10.83
CA LYS A 222 15.83 6.65 -11.91
C LYS A 222 17.27 7.09 -12.16
N ASP A 223 17.59 8.33 -11.79
CA ASP A 223 18.92 8.92 -11.77
C ASP A 223 19.76 8.52 -10.55
N GLY A 224 19.17 7.79 -9.60
CA GLY A 224 19.78 7.40 -8.33
C GLY A 224 19.69 8.46 -7.24
N GLU A 225 19.02 9.59 -7.48
CA GLU A 225 18.86 10.64 -6.49
C GLU A 225 17.89 10.22 -5.38
N PHE A 226 18.13 10.78 -4.18
CA PHE A 226 17.27 10.56 -3.02
C PHE A 226 16.05 11.47 -3.10
N ASP A 227 14.86 10.87 -2.95
CA ASP A 227 13.59 11.61 -2.87
C ASP A 227 12.98 11.43 -1.47
N HIS A 228 12.55 12.54 -0.86
CA HIS A 228 11.92 12.52 0.45
C HIS A 228 10.47 12.06 0.41
N ARG A 229 9.82 12.10 -0.75
CA ARG A 229 8.44 11.66 -0.93
C ARG A 229 8.30 10.17 -0.68
N LYS A 230 7.17 9.78 -0.14
CA LYS A 230 6.85 8.39 0.16
C LYS A 230 5.43 8.04 -0.24
N ILE A 231 5.26 6.84 -0.76
CA ILE A 231 3.95 6.23 -0.96
C ILE A 231 3.52 5.60 0.36
N MET A 232 2.28 5.89 0.76
CA MET A 232 1.67 5.30 1.94
C MET A 232 0.34 4.65 1.60
N SER A 233 0.03 3.55 2.27
CA SER A 233 -1.27 2.90 2.21
C SER A 233 -1.65 2.31 3.56
N PHE A 234 -2.97 2.24 3.78
CA PHE A 234 -3.58 1.80 5.05
C PHE A 234 -4.53 0.62 4.85
N THR A 235 -4.64 0.10 3.63
CA THR A 235 -5.55 -1.01 3.32
C THR A 235 -4.95 -2.35 3.76
N PRO A 236 -5.78 -3.32 4.20
CA PRO A 236 -5.29 -4.65 4.58
C PRO A 236 -4.47 -5.33 3.47
N SER A 237 -4.90 -5.20 2.20
CA SER A 237 -4.17 -5.74 1.05
C SER A 237 -2.80 -5.10 0.86
N ALA A 238 -2.67 -3.79 1.11
CA ALA A 238 -1.37 -3.12 1.05
C ALA A 238 -0.42 -3.57 2.18
N LEU A 239 -0.96 -3.87 3.37
CA LEU A 239 -0.17 -4.42 4.48
C LEU A 239 0.34 -5.83 4.12
N GLU A 240 -0.48 -6.66 3.49
CA GLU A 240 -0.07 -7.96 2.99
C GLU A 240 1.04 -7.84 1.95
N TRP A 241 0.86 -6.96 0.95
CA TRP A 241 1.88 -6.66 -0.06
C TRP A 241 3.19 -6.15 0.57
N GLY A 242 3.09 -5.25 1.54
CA GLY A 242 4.24 -4.72 2.27
C GLY A 242 4.95 -5.80 3.08
N ASN A 243 4.21 -6.71 3.72
CA ASN A 243 4.78 -7.85 4.44
C ASN A 243 5.49 -8.83 3.49
N GLU A 244 4.94 -9.11 2.30
CA GLU A 244 5.64 -9.90 1.28
C GLU A 244 6.94 -9.21 0.83
N LEU A 245 6.93 -7.87 0.68
CA LEU A 245 8.14 -7.09 0.35
C LEU A 245 9.18 -7.20 1.47
N ALA A 246 8.77 -7.03 2.73
CA ALA A 246 9.67 -7.14 3.87
C ALA A 246 10.27 -8.54 3.96
N GLN A 247 9.48 -9.59 3.80
CA GLN A 247 9.95 -10.96 3.82
C GLN A 247 10.95 -11.24 2.70
N TYR A 248 10.69 -10.72 1.47
CA TYR A 248 11.63 -10.83 0.36
C TYR A 248 13.03 -10.29 0.71
N TYR A 249 13.09 -9.17 1.45
CA TYR A 249 14.36 -8.56 1.87
C TYR A 249 14.97 -9.29 3.08
N ILE A 250 14.18 -9.75 4.05
CA ILE A 250 14.64 -10.57 5.17
C ILE A 250 15.32 -11.85 4.67
N ASP A 251 14.69 -12.59 3.74
CA ASP A 251 15.21 -13.85 3.20
C ASP A 251 16.53 -13.69 2.44
N ARG A 252 16.86 -12.46 2.04
CA ARG A 252 18.08 -12.11 1.29
C ARG A 252 19.11 -11.35 2.12
N SER A 253 18.84 -11.23 3.40
CA SER A 253 19.70 -10.53 4.35
C SER A 253 20.36 -11.50 5.32
N MET A 254 21.53 -11.13 5.80
CA MET A 254 22.20 -11.86 6.87
C MET A 254 21.62 -11.43 8.22
N LYS A 255 21.05 -12.36 8.98
CA LYS A 255 20.60 -12.09 10.34
C LYS A 255 21.81 -11.92 11.26
N ILE A 256 21.78 -10.94 12.18
CA ILE A 256 22.90 -10.60 13.07
C ILE A 256 22.69 -11.17 14.48
N ASN A 257 21.46 -11.15 14.99
CA ASN A 257 21.10 -11.58 16.35
C ASN A 257 19.79 -12.40 16.38
#